data_9175e30e6036b354b45cbcb2cc774235
#
_entry.id   9175e30e6036b354b45cbcb2cc774235
#
_cell.length_a   1.000
_cell.length_b   1.000
_cell.length_c   1.000
_cell.angle_alpha   90.00
_cell.angle_beta   90.00
_cell.angle_gamma   90.00
#
_symmetry.space_group_name_H-M   'P 1'
#
loop_
_entity.id
_entity.type
_entity.pdbx_description
1 polymer ?
#
loop_
_entity_poly.entity_id
_entity_poly.type
_entity_poly.pdbx_seq_one_letter_code
_entity_poly.pdbx_strand_id
1 'polypeptide(L)'
;MVETGTRLTSRSGLSVEVTARGAIRRFDCGNTSLNLFVGNELEGGPTNLYLRRHHGGNTQFTPLLGPHSPTRFDLRQADSRLIGAGSWQGIDYVIALVLAQDAPAWFWHVRLLNTTPSQHQLDLIYAQDIALAPYATVRLNEYYVSQYVDHSPLQHPSRGCVVASRQNLPAEGRNPWCVIGSLRSATSFATDALQLRDLSKSLPGRRLQHEHSLVAIQDATLHVDAGQSISAGFFGHYRADHPGATAPADLERIDEATALPEAVQGTIGFVPADVTTTATLFAIAPALQTIELDAAGIEELFAGERRHEERDEQGTLLSFFRGEDSHVVLRAKELRVLRPHGHMLRTGLHVTPDETALTSTTWMKGVFHSMLTQGHVSFNRFLSTTHSYLGLFRAHGQRLFVELDGAWHLLDLPSAFEMSAAADRWIYRHAGGTIEVRAEARSKPQELTLSVEVAPAKPVRFLISHHVALNGDDGSTPGSASWRSEGSAIIVAPAADTELARRFPQGSFEIAPLAGSTFQRVAGDEPLFADGRSREQPYICIVTAPAVAAGLRIRGHCVPENDTAPLRAENPAALAPQLKMTAP
;
A
#
# COMPACT_ATOMS: atom_id res chain seq x y z
N MET A 1 18.69 -16.00 13.21
CA MET A 1 17.31 -16.40 12.88
C MET A 1 16.59 -15.15 12.42
N VAL A 2 16.07 -15.17 11.23
CA VAL A 2 15.18 -14.10 10.76
C VAL A 2 13.92 -14.18 11.64
N GLU A 3 13.54 -13.10 12.30
CA GLU A 3 12.30 -13.06 13.05
C GLU A 3 11.15 -13.09 12.08
N THR A 4 10.68 -14.27 11.78
CA THR A 4 9.42 -14.47 11.10
C THR A 4 8.30 -13.97 12.00
N GLY A 5 7.29 -13.30 11.44
CA GLY A 5 6.09 -12.90 12.17
C GLY A 5 5.43 -14.08 12.88
N THR A 6 4.47 -13.80 13.73
CA THR A 6 3.73 -14.83 14.48
C THR A 6 2.31 -14.97 13.96
N ARG A 7 1.71 -16.12 14.24
CA ARG A 7 0.32 -16.40 13.89
C ARG A 7 -0.49 -16.65 15.16
N LEU A 8 -1.56 -15.87 15.31
CA LEU A 8 -2.57 -16.05 16.33
C LEU A 8 -3.70 -16.89 15.77
N THR A 9 -4.27 -17.76 16.59
CA THR A 9 -5.42 -18.59 16.20
C THR A 9 -6.43 -18.70 17.33
N SER A 10 -7.69 -18.95 17.00
CA SER A 10 -8.73 -19.26 17.96
C SER A 10 -9.57 -20.47 17.53
N ARG A 11 -10.25 -21.10 18.48
CA ARG A 11 -11.18 -22.22 18.18
C ARG A 11 -12.36 -21.79 17.32
N SER A 12 -12.71 -20.49 17.34
CA SER A 12 -13.78 -19.93 16.51
C SER A 12 -13.40 -19.80 15.01
N GLY A 13 -12.16 -20.17 14.64
CA GLY A 13 -11.67 -20.13 13.27
C GLY A 13 -10.98 -18.83 12.85
N LEU A 14 -10.84 -17.86 13.76
CA LEU A 14 -10.04 -16.66 13.49
C LEU A 14 -8.55 -17.01 13.47
N SER A 15 -7.85 -16.39 12.52
CA SER A 15 -6.40 -16.48 12.35
C SER A 15 -5.84 -15.13 11.96
N VAL A 16 -4.81 -14.67 12.67
CA VAL A 16 -4.13 -13.40 12.39
C VAL A 16 -2.64 -13.65 12.24
N GLU A 17 -2.08 -13.33 11.09
CA GLU A 17 -0.64 -13.29 10.86
C GLU A 17 -0.16 -11.86 11.08
N VAL A 18 0.86 -11.71 11.92
CA VAL A 18 1.47 -10.42 12.23
C VAL A 18 2.95 -10.44 11.95
N THR A 19 3.50 -9.32 11.51
CA THR A 19 4.94 -9.12 11.35
C THR A 19 5.62 -9.00 12.72
N ALA A 20 6.93 -9.04 12.76
CA ALA A 20 7.70 -8.86 13.99
C ALA A 20 7.41 -7.52 14.69
N ARG A 21 6.93 -6.52 13.96
CA ARG A 21 6.52 -5.21 14.46
C ARG A 21 5.01 -5.03 14.63
N GLY A 22 4.26 -6.14 14.64
CA GLY A 22 2.84 -6.15 14.90
C GLY A 22 1.95 -5.63 13.76
N ALA A 23 2.49 -5.40 12.56
CA ALA A 23 1.64 -5.11 11.42
C ALA A 23 0.80 -6.33 11.07
N ILE A 24 -0.49 -6.11 10.85
CA ILE A 24 -1.40 -7.18 10.43
C ILE A 24 -1.09 -7.52 8.98
N ARG A 25 -0.56 -8.71 8.77
CA ARG A 25 -0.26 -9.23 7.45
C ARG A 25 -1.49 -9.85 6.81
N ARG A 26 -2.15 -10.71 7.57
CA ARG A 26 -3.33 -11.44 7.14
C ARG A 26 -4.27 -11.65 8.31
N PHE A 27 -5.57 -11.49 8.07
CA PHE A 27 -6.61 -11.70 9.05
C PHE A 27 -7.75 -12.49 8.41
N ASP A 28 -7.93 -13.74 8.83
CA ASP A 28 -8.89 -14.65 8.23
C ASP A 28 -9.87 -15.19 9.28
N CYS A 29 -11.04 -15.62 8.82
CA CYS A 29 -11.92 -16.55 9.52
C CYS A 29 -12.27 -17.70 8.58
N GLY A 30 -11.73 -18.89 8.85
CA GLY A 30 -11.81 -20.02 7.92
C GLY A 30 -11.21 -19.66 6.56
N ASN A 31 -12.00 -19.76 5.50
CA ASN A 31 -11.58 -19.43 4.12
C ASN A 31 -11.83 -17.96 3.74
N THR A 32 -12.36 -17.14 4.63
CA THR A 32 -12.67 -15.73 4.36
C THR A 32 -11.59 -14.83 4.92
N SER A 33 -10.93 -14.07 4.06
CA SER A 33 -10.06 -12.97 4.48
C SER A 33 -10.89 -11.77 4.91
N LEU A 34 -10.64 -11.29 6.12
CA LEU A 34 -11.29 -10.11 6.68
C LEU A 34 -10.62 -8.83 6.20
N ASN A 35 -9.27 -8.83 6.10
CA ASN A 35 -8.51 -7.70 5.62
C ASN A 35 -8.36 -7.71 4.09
N LEU A 36 -8.30 -6.51 3.51
CA LEU A 36 -8.19 -6.29 2.06
C LEU A 36 -6.72 -6.26 1.62
N PHE A 37 -5.85 -5.66 2.42
CA PHE A 37 -4.44 -5.43 2.10
C PHE A 37 -3.51 -6.29 2.93
N VAL A 38 -2.44 -6.74 2.33
CA VAL A 38 -1.40 -7.51 3.01
C VAL A 38 -0.40 -6.54 3.65
N GLY A 39 -0.35 -6.51 4.97
CA GLY A 39 0.66 -5.74 5.68
C GLY A 39 2.07 -6.31 5.48
N ASN A 40 3.08 -5.44 5.55
CA ASN A 40 4.48 -5.81 5.30
C ASN A 40 5.43 -5.26 6.37
N GLU A 41 6.67 -5.75 6.35
CA GLU A 41 7.72 -5.35 7.30
C GLU A 41 8.25 -3.94 7.06
N LEU A 42 8.00 -3.35 5.88
CA LEU A 42 8.59 -2.07 5.48
C LEU A 42 7.72 -0.88 5.88
N GLU A 43 6.39 -1.00 5.76
CA GLU A 43 5.45 0.09 6.01
C GLU A 43 4.28 -0.29 6.92
N GLY A 44 4.06 -1.57 7.18
CA GLY A 44 2.89 -2.06 7.89
C GLY A 44 1.69 -2.29 6.98
N GLY A 45 0.52 -1.85 7.41
CA GLY A 45 -0.75 -1.97 6.70
C GLY A 45 -1.76 -0.93 7.17
N PRO A 46 -2.92 -0.80 6.51
CA PRO A 46 -3.97 0.14 6.92
C PRO A 46 -4.69 -0.29 8.20
N THR A 47 -4.71 -1.59 8.53
CA THR A 47 -5.17 -2.05 9.84
C THR A 47 -4.20 -1.60 10.91
N ASN A 48 -4.65 -0.71 11.80
CA ASN A 48 -3.82 -0.10 12.83
C ASN A 48 -4.65 0.45 14.00
N LEU A 49 -3.96 0.69 15.11
CA LEU A 49 -4.41 1.54 16.20
C LEU A 49 -3.60 2.84 16.16
N TYR A 50 -4.25 3.97 16.37
CA TYR A 50 -3.59 5.26 16.45
C TYR A 50 -3.90 5.90 17.80
N LEU A 51 -2.85 6.34 18.51
CA LEU A 51 -2.96 7.17 19.69
C LEU A 51 -2.82 8.63 19.25
N ARG A 52 -3.79 9.46 19.62
CA ARG A 52 -3.77 10.90 19.32
C ARG A 52 -3.74 11.70 20.60
N ARG A 53 -3.02 12.81 20.57
CA ARG A 53 -2.90 13.78 21.66
C ARG A 53 -3.30 15.15 21.16
N HIS A 54 -4.21 15.77 21.89
CA HIS A 54 -4.72 17.11 21.61
C HIS A 54 -4.07 18.14 22.52
N HIS A 55 -3.48 19.18 21.94
CA HIS A 55 -2.85 20.26 22.69
C HIS A 55 -2.89 21.59 21.91
N GLY A 56 -3.47 22.64 22.51
CA GLY A 56 -3.48 23.99 21.93
C GLY A 56 -4.07 24.11 20.54
N GLY A 57 -5.09 23.31 20.23
CA GLY A 57 -5.72 23.28 18.90
C GLY A 57 -5.00 22.39 17.86
N ASN A 58 -3.86 21.84 18.22
CA ASN A 58 -3.11 20.87 17.39
C ASN A 58 -3.37 19.45 17.86
N THR A 59 -3.43 18.52 16.90
CA THR A 59 -3.49 17.08 17.18
C THR A 59 -2.27 16.41 16.61
N GLN A 60 -1.52 15.75 17.49
CA GLN A 60 -0.41 14.87 17.13
C GLN A 60 -0.87 13.42 17.25
N PHE A 61 -0.29 12.53 16.47
CA PHE A 61 -0.66 11.11 16.51
C PHE A 61 0.55 10.20 16.25
N THR A 62 0.42 8.96 16.69
CA THR A 62 1.37 7.87 16.40
C THR A 62 0.61 6.59 16.11
N PRO A 63 1.04 5.78 15.11
CA PRO A 63 0.54 4.42 14.96
C PRO A 63 1.06 3.56 16.11
N LEU A 64 0.29 2.55 16.50
CA LEU A 64 0.69 1.59 17.54
C LEU A 64 1.08 0.22 16.95
N LEU A 65 0.88 0.00 15.65
CA LEU A 65 1.29 -1.21 14.93
C LEU A 65 2.22 -0.85 13.77
N GLY A 66 3.09 -1.81 13.41
CA GLY A 66 3.95 -1.71 12.24
C GLY A 66 5.25 -0.93 12.47
N PRO A 67 6.07 -0.75 11.41
CA PRO A 67 7.43 -0.24 11.50
C PRO A 67 7.55 1.24 11.90
N HIS A 68 6.46 2.02 11.77
CA HIS A 68 6.40 3.41 12.21
C HIS A 68 6.01 3.57 13.69
N SER A 69 5.68 2.45 14.35
CA SER A 69 5.23 2.44 15.74
C SER A 69 6.39 2.36 16.73
N PRO A 70 6.31 3.07 17.88
CA PRO A 70 7.24 2.87 18.99
C PRO A 70 6.96 1.58 19.80
N THR A 71 5.97 0.77 19.42
CA THR A 71 5.55 -0.44 20.13
C THR A 71 6.55 -1.58 19.96
N ARG A 72 6.83 -2.31 21.04
CA ARG A 72 7.52 -3.59 21.06
C ARG A 72 6.53 -4.69 21.38
N PHE A 73 6.59 -5.80 20.65
CA PHE A 73 5.65 -6.90 20.77
C PHE A 73 6.28 -8.11 21.45
N ASP A 74 5.50 -8.81 22.29
CA ASP A 74 5.85 -10.12 22.80
C ASP A 74 5.27 -11.19 21.87
N LEU A 75 6.14 -11.74 21.03
CA LEU A 75 5.78 -12.77 20.04
C LEU A 75 5.85 -14.20 20.60
N ARG A 76 6.30 -14.39 21.86
CA ARG A 76 6.53 -15.72 22.46
C ARG A 76 5.26 -16.37 23.01
N GLN A 77 4.21 -15.58 23.26
CA GLN A 77 2.95 -16.03 23.87
C GLN A 77 1.76 -15.93 22.89
N ALA A 78 2.03 -16.12 21.61
CA ALA A 78 1.08 -15.84 20.54
C ALA A 78 0.16 -17.01 20.22
N ASP A 79 -0.58 -17.55 21.19
CA ASP A 79 -1.64 -18.53 20.88
C ASP A 79 -2.89 -17.83 20.30
N SER A 80 -3.58 -17.05 21.14
CA SER A 80 -4.76 -16.25 20.78
C SER A 80 -4.62 -14.78 21.16
N ARG A 81 -3.41 -14.35 21.56
CA ARG A 81 -3.12 -12.99 22.02
C ARG A 81 -1.83 -12.46 21.40
N LEU A 82 -1.86 -11.18 21.02
CA LEU A 82 -0.67 -10.41 20.73
C LEU A 82 -0.59 -9.27 21.75
N ILE A 83 0.53 -9.14 22.44
CA ILE A 83 0.74 -8.08 23.44
C ILE A 83 1.89 -7.19 22.98
N GLY A 84 1.66 -5.88 23.04
CA GLY A 84 2.68 -4.88 22.75
C GLY A 84 2.66 -3.77 23.79
N ALA A 85 3.81 -3.13 24.00
CA ALA A 85 3.93 -1.95 24.85
C ALA A 85 4.90 -0.93 24.26
N GLY A 86 4.70 0.32 24.61
CA GLY A 86 5.55 1.43 24.18
C GLY A 86 5.32 2.66 24.99
N SER A 87 6.04 3.71 24.62
CA SER A 87 5.90 5.05 25.18
C SER A 87 5.93 6.08 24.08
N TRP A 88 5.05 7.07 24.16
CA TRP A 88 5.00 8.17 23.21
C TRP A 88 4.63 9.46 23.92
N GLN A 89 5.51 10.45 23.87
CA GLN A 89 5.33 11.79 24.45
C GLN A 89 4.87 11.78 25.92
N GLY A 90 5.44 10.88 26.74
CA GLY A 90 5.12 10.75 28.16
C GLY A 90 3.82 10.00 28.45
N ILE A 91 3.26 9.33 27.44
CA ILE A 91 2.17 8.37 27.61
C ILE A 91 2.75 6.96 27.40
N ASP A 92 2.84 6.21 28.47
CA ASP A 92 3.15 4.78 28.40
C ASP A 92 1.88 4.01 28.07
N TYR A 93 2.00 2.98 27.25
CA TYR A 93 0.85 2.18 26.85
C TYR A 93 1.17 0.70 26.71
N VAL A 94 0.13 -0.10 26.95
CA VAL A 94 0.08 -1.53 26.63
C VAL A 94 -1.12 -1.76 25.73
N ILE A 95 -0.92 -2.50 24.65
CA ILE A 95 -1.98 -2.94 23.74
C ILE A 95 -2.04 -4.46 23.70
N ALA A 96 -3.24 -5.01 23.53
CA ALA A 96 -3.42 -6.44 23.34
C ALA A 96 -4.51 -6.70 22.28
N LEU A 97 -4.19 -7.50 21.27
CA LEU A 97 -5.19 -8.15 20.43
C LEU A 97 -5.54 -9.50 21.09
N VAL A 98 -6.82 -9.74 21.31
CA VAL A 98 -7.34 -11.00 21.87
C VAL A 98 -8.38 -11.56 20.90
N LEU A 99 -8.20 -12.82 20.49
CA LEU A 99 -9.16 -13.55 19.67
C LEU A 99 -10.07 -14.38 20.58
N ALA A 100 -11.39 -14.18 20.48
CA ALA A 100 -12.34 -14.96 21.26
C ALA A 100 -12.36 -16.43 20.82
N GLN A 101 -12.48 -17.33 21.80
CA GLN A 101 -12.36 -18.76 21.54
C GLN A 101 -13.67 -19.37 21.01
N ASP A 102 -14.81 -18.89 21.48
CA ASP A 102 -16.11 -19.53 21.25
C ASP A 102 -16.98 -18.76 20.24
N ALA A 103 -16.52 -17.57 19.81
CA ALA A 103 -17.18 -16.76 18.79
C ALA A 103 -16.13 -16.10 17.87
N PRO A 104 -16.44 -15.86 16.58
CA PRO A 104 -15.51 -15.19 15.68
C PRO A 104 -15.49 -13.67 15.96
N ALA A 105 -15.01 -13.31 17.13
CA ALA A 105 -14.84 -11.95 17.61
C ALA A 105 -13.40 -11.69 18.05
N TRP A 106 -12.97 -10.46 17.92
CA TRP A 106 -11.63 -10.00 18.33
C TRP A 106 -11.73 -8.69 19.09
N PHE A 107 -10.77 -8.48 20.00
CA PHE A 107 -10.75 -7.34 20.89
C PHE A 107 -9.37 -6.71 20.91
N TRP A 108 -9.30 -5.40 20.69
CA TRP A 108 -8.13 -4.60 20.99
C TRP A 108 -8.33 -3.95 22.35
N HIS A 109 -7.49 -4.30 23.31
CA HIS A 109 -7.44 -3.64 24.60
C HIS A 109 -6.26 -2.67 24.62
N VAL A 110 -6.49 -1.46 25.10
CA VAL A 110 -5.47 -0.42 25.25
C VAL A 110 -5.50 0.09 26.68
N ARG A 111 -4.36 0.07 27.34
CA ARG A 111 -4.15 0.71 28.64
C ARG A 111 -3.14 1.82 28.45
N LEU A 112 -3.49 3.03 28.89
CA LEU A 112 -2.66 4.24 28.83
C LEU A 112 -2.28 4.65 30.26
N LEU A 113 -1.05 5.11 30.47
CA LEU A 113 -0.55 5.69 31.70
C LEU A 113 0.12 7.04 31.38
N ASN A 114 -0.38 8.11 31.96
CA ASN A 114 0.25 9.42 31.85
C ASN A 114 1.40 9.52 32.85
N THR A 115 2.63 9.53 32.36
CA THR A 115 3.85 9.66 33.17
C THR A 115 4.32 11.10 33.32
N THR A 116 3.61 12.07 32.75
CA THR A 116 3.94 13.50 32.84
C THR A 116 3.26 14.17 34.04
N PRO A 117 3.70 15.34 34.45
CA PRO A 117 3.11 16.09 35.58
C PRO A 117 1.81 16.83 35.19
N SER A 118 1.38 16.81 33.95
CA SER A 118 0.20 17.54 33.45
C SER A 118 -0.88 16.61 32.90
N GLN A 119 -2.13 17.05 32.94
CA GLN A 119 -3.24 16.35 32.31
C GLN A 119 -3.11 16.38 30.78
N HIS A 120 -3.50 15.30 30.13
CA HIS A 120 -3.56 15.19 28.68
C HIS A 120 -4.97 14.85 28.19
N GLN A 121 -5.31 15.42 27.02
CA GLN A 121 -6.46 15.01 26.23
C GLN A 121 -6.00 14.06 25.13
N LEU A 122 -6.53 12.85 25.16
CA LEU A 122 -6.16 11.78 24.24
C LEU A 122 -7.42 11.22 23.57
N ASP A 123 -7.29 10.62 22.42
CA ASP A 123 -8.25 9.67 21.88
C ASP A 123 -7.54 8.57 21.10
N LEU A 124 -8.28 7.56 20.74
CA LEU A 124 -7.81 6.43 19.97
C LEU A 124 -8.63 6.29 18.68
N ILE A 125 -7.96 5.86 17.62
CA ILE A 125 -8.63 5.42 16.40
C ILE A 125 -8.21 3.98 16.13
N TYR A 126 -9.18 3.10 15.91
CA TYR A 126 -8.96 1.77 15.35
C TYR A 126 -9.37 1.77 13.89
N ALA A 127 -8.47 1.38 13.02
CA ALA A 127 -8.71 1.20 11.60
C ALA A 127 -8.56 -0.28 11.22
N GLN A 128 -9.51 -0.82 10.46
CA GLN A 128 -9.53 -2.17 9.94
C GLN A 128 -9.95 -2.13 8.48
N ASP A 129 -9.07 -2.52 7.57
CA ASP A 129 -9.43 -2.70 6.17
C ASP A 129 -10.27 -3.96 5.98
N ILE A 130 -11.23 -3.90 5.05
CA ILE A 130 -12.32 -4.87 4.96
C ILE A 130 -12.40 -5.48 3.57
N ALA A 131 -12.28 -6.81 3.49
CA ALA A 131 -12.49 -7.60 2.27
C ALA A 131 -13.73 -8.49 2.35
N LEU A 132 -13.80 -9.34 3.36
CA LEU A 132 -14.88 -10.32 3.56
C LEU A 132 -15.03 -11.27 2.36
N ALA A 133 -13.92 -11.72 1.79
CA ALA A 133 -13.90 -12.55 0.60
C ALA A 133 -12.78 -13.61 0.67
N PRO A 134 -12.85 -14.71 -0.13
CA PRO A 134 -11.75 -15.65 -0.21
C PRO A 134 -10.43 -14.98 -0.61
N TYR A 135 -9.32 -15.36 0.05
CA TYR A 135 -8.01 -14.76 -0.18
C TYR A 135 -7.62 -14.68 -1.66
N ALA A 136 -7.80 -15.76 -2.42
CA ALA A 136 -7.48 -15.79 -3.84
C ALA A 136 -8.28 -14.75 -4.65
N THR A 137 -9.55 -14.53 -4.29
CA THR A 137 -10.39 -13.51 -4.92
C THR A 137 -9.89 -12.11 -4.62
N VAL A 138 -9.50 -11.85 -3.36
CA VAL A 138 -8.90 -10.57 -2.94
C VAL A 138 -7.61 -10.30 -3.71
N ARG A 139 -6.71 -11.29 -3.79
CA ARG A 139 -5.43 -11.14 -4.52
C ARG A 139 -5.58 -11.00 -6.02
N LEU A 140 -6.65 -11.55 -6.58
CA LEU A 140 -6.92 -11.40 -8.00
C LEU A 140 -7.31 -9.96 -8.36
N ASN A 141 -8.20 -9.36 -7.56
CA ASN A 141 -8.68 -7.98 -7.77
C ASN A 141 -9.30 -7.40 -6.50
N GLU A 142 -8.49 -6.79 -5.65
CA GLU A 142 -8.91 -6.16 -4.41
C GLU A 142 -9.89 -4.99 -4.63
N TYR A 143 -9.76 -4.27 -5.73
CA TYR A 143 -10.72 -3.20 -6.08
C TYR A 143 -12.10 -3.73 -6.31
N TYR A 144 -12.20 -4.81 -7.08
CA TYR A 144 -13.47 -5.45 -7.37
C TYR A 144 -14.13 -5.93 -6.07
N VAL A 145 -13.36 -6.59 -5.20
CA VAL A 145 -13.84 -7.03 -3.89
C VAL A 145 -14.33 -5.86 -3.04
N SER A 146 -13.54 -4.80 -2.97
CA SER A 146 -13.83 -3.60 -2.17
C SER A 146 -15.12 -2.90 -2.61
N GLN A 147 -15.43 -2.86 -3.90
CA GLN A 147 -16.63 -2.20 -4.43
C GLN A 147 -17.94 -2.85 -4.00
N TYR A 148 -17.91 -4.12 -3.64
CA TYR A 148 -19.10 -4.86 -3.19
C TYR A 148 -19.28 -4.88 -1.66
N VAL A 149 -18.38 -4.27 -0.91
CA VAL A 149 -18.55 -4.12 0.53
C VAL A 149 -19.49 -2.97 0.83
N ASP A 150 -20.62 -3.27 1.45
CA ASP A 150 -21.57 -2.28 1.93
C ASP A 150 -21.28 -1.93 3.39
N HIS A 151 -20.94 -0.67 3.66
CA HIS A 151 -20.74 -0.16 5.01
C HIS A 151 -22.01 0.50 5.52
N SER A 152 -22.53 0.05 6.66
CA SER A 152 -23.72 0.56 7.30
C SER A 152 -23.40 1.07 8.72
N PRO A 153 -23.26 2.40 8.89
CA PRO A 153 -23.14 2.98 10.23
C PRO A 153 -24.44 2.80 11.03
N LEU A 154 -24.31 2.31 12.27
CA LEU A 154 -25.39 2.15 13.21
C LEU A 154 -25.06 2.93 14.49
N GLN A 155 -26.09 3.36 15.23
CA GLN A 155 -25.94 4.06 16.50
C GLN A 155 -26.37 3.13 17.63
N HIS A 156 -25.40 2.67 18.42
CA HIS A 156 -25.64 1.83 19.57
C HIS A 156 -25.80 2.67 20.84
N PRO A 157 -26.80 2.37 21.72
CA PRO A 157 -27.10 3.23 22.88
C PRO A 157 -25.92 3.48 23.83
N SER A 158 -25.10 2.46 24.08
CA SER A 158 -23.96 2.56 25.00
C SER A 158 -22.58 2.62 24.33
N ARG A 159 -22.46 2.20 23.06
CA ARG A 159 -21.17 2.15 22.34
C ARG A 159 -20.99 3.28 21.35
N GLY A 160 -22.02 4.12 21.17
CA GLY A 160 -22.00 5.20 20.17
C GLY A 160 -22.03 4.65 18.75
N CYS A 161 -21.25 5.25 17.86
CA CYS A 161 -21.20 4.81 16.48
C CYS A 161 -20.48 3.48 16.33
N VAL A 162 -21.09 2.55 15.60
CA VAL A 162 -20.50 1.29 15.15
C VAL A 162 -20.69 1.18 13.64
N VAL A 163 -19.80 0.49 12.95
CA VAL A 163 -19.93 0.30 11.50
C VAL A 163 -19.98 -1.19 11.20
N ALA A 164 -21.08 -1.61 10.60
CA ALA A 164 -21.23 -2.93 10.04
C ALA A 164 -20.81 -2.92 8.57
N SER A 165 -20.19 -4.00 8.12
CA SER A 165 -19.73 -4.20 6.74
C SER A 165 -20.23 -5.54 6.23
N ARG A 166 -20.88 -5.53 5.05
CA ARG A 166 -21.42 -6.73 4.41
C ARG A 166 -20.83 -6.87 3.01
N GLN A 167 -20.34 -8.05 2.69
CA GLN A 167 -19.93 -8.36 1.32
C GLN A 167 -21.16 -8.75 0.48
N ASN A 168 -21.45 -7.95 -0.55
CA ASN A 168 -22.56 -8.19 -1.46
C ASN A 168 -22.20 -9.11 -2.63
N LEU A 169 -20.91 -9.38 -2.84
CA LEU A 169 -20.44 -10.44 -3.75
C LEU A 169 -20.46 -11.77 -2.98
N PRO A 170 -21.42 -12.65 -3.23
CA PRO A 170 -21.53 -13.86 -2.45
C PRO A 170 -20.38 -14.82 -2.73
N ALA A 171 -19.84 -15.42 -1.68
CA ALA A 171 -18.88 -16.51 -1.74
C ALA A 171 -19.58 -17.81 -1.32
N GLU A 172 -19.63 -18.81 -2.20
CA GLU A 172 -20.34 -20.09 -1.94
C GLU A 172 -21.80 -19.89 -1.49
N GLY A 173 -22.49 -18.90 -2.06
CA GLY A 173 -23.88 -18.58 -1.73
C GLY A 173 -24.10 -17.85 -0.40
N ARG A 174 -23.02 -17.43 0.29
CA ARG A 174 -23.06 -16.71 1.57
C ARG A 174 -22.59 -15.29 1.40
N ASN A 175 -23.14 -14.39 2.21
CA ASN A 175 -22.72 -12.99 2.28
C ASN A 175 -22.03 -12.71 3.63
N PRO A 176 -20.69 -12.77 3.69
CA PRO A 176 -19.94 -12.47 4.90
C PRO A 176 -20.22 -11.07 5.42
N TRP A 177 -20.22 -10.93 6.74
CA TRP A 177 -20.53 -9.70 7.44
C TRP A 177 -19.63 -9.53 8.66
N CYS A 178 -19.30 -8.30 9.01
CA CYS A 178 -18.67 -7.99 10.27
C CYS A 178 -19.17 -6.64 10.81
N VAL A 179 -19.02 -6.43 12.13
CA VAL A 179 -19.25 -5.15 12.78
C VAL A 179 -18.04 -4.77 13.63
N ILE A 180 -17.69 -3.48 13.62
CA ILE A 180 -16.56 -2.93 14.36
C ILE A 180 -17.04 -1.73 15.17
N GLY A 181 -16.58 -1.63 16.42
CA GLY A 181 -16.96 -0.55 17.33
C GLY A 181 -15.99 -0.38 18.49
N SER A 182 -16.25 0.62 19.32
CA SER A 182 -15.51 0.87 20.57
C SER A 182 -16.11 0.04 21.72
N LEU A 183 -15.25 -0.45 22.60
CA LEU A 183 -15.66 -1.04 23.89
C LEU A 183 -16.16 0.01 24.89
N ARG A 184 -15.96 1.30 24.60
CA ARG A 184 -16.44 2.44 25.36
C ARG A 184 -17.58 3.12 24.62
N SER A 185 -17.29 4.23 23.94
CA SER A 185 -18.23 4.96 23.12
C SER A 185 -17.49 5.65 21.99
N ALA A 186 -17.86 5.36 20.77
CA ALA A 186 -17.29 6.00 19.59
C ALA A 186 -18.03 7.30 19.26
N THR A 187 -17.27 8.32 18.86
CA THR A 187 -17.79 9.65 18.49
C THR A 187 -17.86 9.89 16.99
N SER A 188 -17.02 9.18 16.22
CA SER A 188 -16.98 9.34 14.77
C SER A 188 -16.41 8.09 14.08
N PHE A 189 -16.51 8.06 12.76
CA PHE A 189 -16.05 6.95 11.93
C PHE A 189 -15.60 7.41 10.55
N ALA A 190 -14.92 6.51 9.83
CA ALA A 190 -14.66 6.61 8.39
C ALA A 190 -14.81 5.22 7.75
N THR A 191 -15.12 5.18 6.45
CA THR A 191 -15.28 3.92 5.69
C THR A 191 -14.36 3.85 4.46
N ASP A 192 -13.37 4.73 4.36
CA ASP A 192 -12.39 4.78 3.27
C ASP A 192 -10.99 4.99 3.82
N ALA A 193 -10.04 4.19 3.39
CA ALA A 193 -8.65 4.22 3.87
C ALA A 193 -7.92 5.55 3.56
N LEU A 194 -8.37 6.32 2.56
CA LEU A 194 -7.80 7.63 2.26
C LEU A 194 -7.95 8.63 3.42
N GLN A 195 -8.92 8.40 4.32
CA GLN A 195 -9.11 9.23 5.51
C GLN A 195 -7.96 9.07 6.53
N LEU A 196 -7.16 8.00 6.44
CA LEU A 196 -5.99 7.79 7.28
C LEU A 196 -4.79 8.66 6.90
N ARG A 197 -4.83 9.38 5.76
CA ARG A 197 -3.74 10.27 5.32
C ARG A 197 -3.52 11.47 6.24
N ASP A 198 -4.58 11.94 6.90
CA ASP A 198 -4.50 13.08 7.82
C ASP A 198 -5.32 12.82 9.08
N LEU A 199 -4.69 12.17 10.05
CA LEU A 199 -5.27 11.90 11.37
C LEU A 199 -5.08 13.04 12.37
N SER A 200 -4.59 14.20 11.94
CA SER A 200 -4.62 15.42 12.76
C SER A 200 -6.05 15.96 12.93
N LYS A 201 -6.96 15.56 12.05
CA LYS A 201 -8.39 15.90 12.10
C LYS A 201 -9.22 14.75 12.67
N SER A 202 -10.42 15.08 13.14
CA SER A 202 -11.42 14.05 13.48
C SER A 202 -11.88 13.33 12.23
N LEU A 203 -12.26 12.06 12.39
CA LEU A 203 -12.86 11.29 11.31
C LEU A 203 -14.15 11.98 10.82
N PRO A 204 -14.48 11.88 9.53
CA PRO A 204 -15.53 12.70 8.92
C PRO A 204 -16.96 12.35 9.37
N GLY A 205 -17.18 11.21 10.04
CA GLY A 205 -18.52 10.76 10.47
C GLY A 205 -19.48 10.51 9.31
N ARG A 206 -18.96 10.19 8.13
CA ARG A 206 -19.75 9.94 6.95
C ARG A 206 -19.32 8.67 6.22
N ARG A 207 -20.29 8.00 5.63
CA ARG A 207 -20.07 6.84 4.78
C ARG A 207 -19.53 7.29 3.44
N LEU A 208 -18.41 6.69 3.04
CA LEU A 208 -17.87 6.72 1.69
C LEU A 208 -17.77 5.27 1.22
N GLN A 209 -18.08 5.02 -0.03
CA GLN A 209 -17.97 3.69 -0.62
C GLN A 209 -17.04 3.80 -1.82
N HIS A 210 -15.85 3.24 -1.68
CA HIS A 210 -14.77 3.32 -2.64
C HIS A 210 -13.94 2.04 -2.69
N GLU A 211 -12.87 2.10 -3.44
CA GLU A 211 -11.92 1.03 -3.73
C GLU A 211 -11.01 0.67 -2.54
N HIS A 212 -11.09 1.43 -1.44
CA HIS A 212 -10.28 1.23 -0.24
C HIS A 212 -11.16 0.97 0.97
N SER A 213 -11.95 -0.10 0.86
CA SER A 213 -12.87 -0.50 1.91
C SER A 213 -12.15 -0.63 3.26
N LEU A 214 -12.56 0.18 4.22
CA LEU A 214 -11.99 0.23 5.56
C LEU A 214 -13.08 0.70 6.54
N VAL A 215 -12.98 0.26 7.78
CA VAL A 215 -13.70 0.84 8.90
C VAL A 215 -12.68 1.45 9.85
N ALA A 216 -12.79 2.76 10.10
CA ALA A 216 -12.08 3.42 11.18
C ALA A 216 -13.08 3.93 12.20
N ILE A 217 -12.83 3.67 13.49
CA ILE A 217 -13.66 4.07 14.62
C ILE A 217 -12.84 5.00 15.51
N GLN A 218 -13.33 6.20 15.75
CA GLN A 218 -12.73 7.17 16.68
C GLN A 218 -13.45 7.08 18.03
N ASP A 219 -12.69 6.78 19.07
CA ASP A 219 -13.20 6.70 20.46
C ASP A 219 -13.48 8.10 21.03
N ALA A 220 -14.27 8.17 22.06
CA ALA A 220 -14.50 9.39 22.82
C ALA A 220 -13.22 9.87 23.52
N THR A 221 -13.05 11.16 23.60
CA THR A 221 -11.88 11.80 24.24
C THR A 221 -11.67 11.31 25.66
N LEU A 222 -10.43 11.04 26.00
CA LEU A 222 -9.94 10.63 27.31
C LEU A 222 -9.22 11.81 27.96
N HIS A 223 -9.60 12.15 29.18
CA HIS A 223 -8.86 13.08 30.02
C HIS A 223 -8.04 12.25 31.01
N VAL A 224 -6.71 12.35 30.94
CA VAL A 224 -5.80 11.50 31.72
C VAL A 224 -4.93 12.39 32.59
N ASP A 225 -5.20 12.41 33.88
CA ASP A 225 -4.45 13.19 34.85
C ASP A 225 -3.01 12.66 35.03
N ALA A 226 -2.15 13.48 35.65
CA ALA A 226 -0.78 13.10 36.00
C ALA A 226 -0.77 11.80 36.82
N GLY A 227 -0.02 10.79 36.41
CA GLY A 227 0.09 9.50 37.07
C GLY A 227 -1.15 8.60 36.93
N GLN A 228 -2.20 9.03 36.25
CA GLN A 228 -3.42 8.26 36.04
C GLN A 228 -3.24 7.20 34.95
N SER A 229 -3.85 6.03 35.19
CA SER A 229 -4.00 5.00 34.15
C SER A 229 -5.48 4.87 33.75
N ILE A 230 -5.72 4.75 32.44
CA ILE A 230 -7.06 4.57 31.87
C ILE A 230 -7.06 3.45 30.84
N SER A 231 -8.18 2.77 30.72
CA SER A 231 -8.40 1.69 29.73
C SER A 231 -9.38 2.10 28.67
N ALA A 232 -9.10 1.67 27.43
CA ALA A 232 -9.95 1.81 26.27
C ALA A 232 -9.84 0.54 25.41
N GLY A 233 -10.61 0.45 24.34
CA GLY A 233 -10.52 -0.71 23.44
C GLY A 233 -11.56 -0.69 22.35
N PHE A 234 -11.41 -1.65 21.45
CA PHE A 234 -12.27 -1.83 20.29
C PHE A 234 -12.62 -3.30 20.15
N PHE A 235 -13.69 -3.57 19.45
CA PHE A 235 -14.11 -4.93 19.13
C PHE A 235 -14.43 -5.06 17.65
N GLY A 236 -14.35 -6.28 17.16
CA GLY A 236 -14.92 -6.69 15.90
C GLY A 236 -15.60 -8.05 16.07
N HIS A 237 -16.67 -8.27 15.31
CA HIS A 237 -17.42 -9.53 15.30
C HIS A 237 -17.76 -9.89 13.87
N TYR A 238 -17.44 -11.12 13.47
CA TYR A 238 -17.64 -11.65 12.13
C TYR A 238 -18.77 -12.67 12.08
N ARG A 239 -19.49 -12.71 10.96
CA ARG A 239 -20.45 -13.76 10.61
C ARG A 239 -20.19 -14.24 9.20
N ALA A 240 -20.15 -15.56 9.01
CA ALA A 240 -19.91 -16.18 7.71
C ALA A 240 -21.03 -15.92 6.70
N ASP A 241 -22.25 -15.68 7.19
CA ASP A 241 -23.41 -15.37 6.35
C ASP A 241 -24.34 -14.37 7.03
N HIS A 242 -24.78 -13.37 6.28
CA HIS A 242 -25.78 -12.38 6.64
C HIS A 242 -26.66 -12.11 5.42
N PRO A 243 -27.72 -12.91 5.21
CA PRO A 243 -28.47 -12.90 3.95
C PRO A 243 -29.22 -11.60 3.67
N GLY A 244 -29.64 -10.88 4.70
CA GLY A 244 -30.31 -9.58 4.58
C GLY A 244 -29.34 -8.40 4.52
N ALA A 245 -29.85 -7.22 4.19
CA ALA A 245 -29.13 -5.97 4.38
C ALA A 245 -28.96 -5.68 5.87
N THR A 246 -27.87 -4.99 6.25
CA THR A 246 -27.68 -4.53 7.64
C THR A 246 -28.84 -3.63 8.08
N ALA A 247 -29.37 -3.88 9.27
CA ALA A 247 -30.54 -3.21 9.81
C ALA A 247 -30.34 -2.88 11.31
N PRO A 248 -31.19 -2.03 11.93
CA PRO A 248 -31.10 -1.73 13.35
C PRO A 248 -31.19 -2.95 14.28
N ALA A 249 -31.84 -4.04 13.86
CA ALA A 249 -31.86 -5.29 14.61
C ALA A 249 -30.47 -5.92 14.81
N ASP A 250 -29.51 -5.61 13.94
CA ASP A 250 -28.12 -6.10 14.05
C ASP A 250 -27.37 -5.50 15.25
N LEU A 251 -27.94 -4.51 15.95
CA LEU A 251 -27.40 -4.00 17.22
C LEU A 251 -27.31 -5.11 18.29
N GLU A 252 -28.21 -6.11 18.27
CA GLU A 252 -28.14 -7.27 19.14
C GLU A 252 -26.81 -8.04 19.00
N ARG A 253 -26.21 -8.04 17.81
CA ARG A 253 -24.90 -8.67 17.54
C ARG A 253 -23.75 -7.98 18.25
N ILE A 254 -23.90 -6.70 18.52
CA ILE A 254 -22.95 -5.90 19.28
C ILE A 254 -23.01 -6.28 20.76
N ASP A 255 -24.22 -6.44 21.29
CA ASP A 255 -24.43 -6.88 22.65
C ASP A 255 -23.89 -8.30 22.86
N GLU A 256 -24.16 -9.23 21.93
CA GLU A 256 -23.59 -10.58 21.92
C GLU A 256 -22.05 -10.54 21.97
N ALA A 257 -21.41 -9.77 21.09
CA ALA A 257 -19.95 -9.67 21.02
C ALA A 257 -19.36 -9.04 22.30
N THR A 258 -19.96 -7.97 22.80
CA THR A 258 -19.44 -7.25 23.98
C THR A 258 -19.76 -7.95 25.31
N ALA A 259 -20.62 -8.98 25.30
CA ALA A 259 -20.86 -9.85 26.43
C ALA A 259 -19.84 -11.01 26.57
N LEU A 260 -18.99 -11.23 25.57
CA LEU A 260 -17.95 -12.27 25.61
C LEU A 260 -16.92 -11.98 26.71
N PRO A 261 -16.38 -13.03 27.38
CA PRO A 261 -15.37 -12.85 28.43
C PRO A 261 -14.15 -12.06 27.97
N GLU A 262 -13.75 -12.23 26.72
CA GLU A 262 -12.59 -11.56 26.11
C GLU A 262 -12.83 -10.06 25.86
N ALA A 263 -14.06 -9.57 25.93
CA ALA A 263 -14.38 -8.14 25.87
C ALA A 263 -13.92 -7.39 27.14
N VAL A 264 -13.73 -8.11 28.24
CA VAL A 264 -13.23 -7.54 29.48
C VAL A 264 -11.70 -7.58 29.50
N GLN A 265 -11.09 -6.43 29.69
CA GLN A 265 -9.63 -6.33 29.80
C GLN A 265 -9.14 -7.06 31.06
N GLY A 266 -8.52 -8.21 30.88
CA GLY A 266 -7.79 -8.90 31.95
C GLY A 266 -6.45 -8.21 32.29
N THR A 267 -5.78 -8.68 33.35
CA THR A 267 -4.41 -8.26 33.66
C THR A 267 -3.48 -8.73 32.53
N ILE A 268 -2.86 -7.79 31.81
CA ILE A 268 -1.93 -8.09 30.74
C ILE A 268 -0.52 -8.01 31.33
N GLY A 269 0.11 -9.19 31.50
CA GLY A 269 1.53 -9.29 31.77
C GLY A 269 2.30 -9.00 30.48
N PHE A 270 3.27 -8.09 30.54
CA PHE A 270 4.13 -7.80 29.40
C PHE A 270 5.58 -8.12 29.73
N VAL A 271 6.18 -8.92 28.89
CA VAL A 271 7.64 -9.12 28.86
C VAL A 271 8.08 -8.73 27.45
N PRO A 272 8.86 -7.63 27.28
CA PRO A 272 9.33 -7.24 25.96
C PRO A 272 10.15 -8.38 25.36
N ALA A 273 9.87 -8.73 24.12
CA ALA A 273 10.80 -9.53 23.33
C ALA A 273 12.09 -8.70 23.17
N ASP A 274 13.27 -9.36 23.24
CA ASP A 274 14.56 -8.73 22.95
C ASP A 274 14.72 -8.48 21.42
N VAL A 275 13.69 -7.95 20.81
CA VAL A 275 13.68 -7.60 19.39
C VAL A 275 14.31 -6.23 19.24
N THR A 276 15.49 -6.20 18.66
CA THR A 276 16.10 -4.95 18.20
C THR A 276 15.28 -4.45 17.02
N THR A 277 14.35 -3.53 17.29
CA THR A 277 13.50 -2.95 16.25
C THR A 277 14.36 -2.07 15.35
N THR A 278 14.59 -2.52 14.13
CA THR A 278 15.34 -1.77 13.12
C THR A 278 14.39 -0.90 12.33
N ALA A 279 14.75 0.38 12.17
CA ALA A 279 14.02 1.28 11.30
C ALA A 279 14.13 0.84 9.83
N THR A 280 13.06 1.04 9.07
CA THR A 280 13.07 0.79 7.63
C THR A 280 13.30 2.09 6.86
N LEU A 281 13.88 2.01 5.68
CA LEU A 281 14.12 3.17 4.84
C LEU A 281 12.81 3.89 4.49
N PHE A 282 11.74 3.14 4.22
CA PHE A 282 10.41 3.71 3.96
C PHE A 282 9.79 4.40 5.18
N ALA A 283 10.21 4.03 6.39
CA ALA A 283 9.76 4.68 7.62
C ALA A 283 10.54 5.95 7.94
N ILE A 284 11.86 5.98 7.68
CA ILE A 284 12.73 7.07 8.12
C ILE A 284 13.13 8.05 7.02
N ALA A 285 13.21 7.62 5.76
CA ALA A 285 13.55 8.51 4.66
C ALA A 285 12.38 9.48 4.38
N PRO A 286 12.59 10.78 4.52
CA PRO A 286 11.57 11.74 4.17
C PRO A 286 11.33 11.72 2.65
N ALA A 287 10.10 12.06 2.23
CA ALA A 287 9.88 12.41 0.84
C ALA A 287 10.67 13.67 0.48
N LEU A 288 11.28 13.70 -0.70
CA LEU A 288 11.95 14.89 -1.21
C LEU A 288 10.94 16.03 -1.27
N GLN A 289 11.25 17.13 -0.57
CA GLN A 289 10.37 18.31 -0.55
C GLN A 289 10.48 19.05 -1.88
N THR A 290 9.45 18.92 -2.69
CA THR A 290 9.33 19.60 -3.98
C THR A 290 8.58 20.92 -3.83
N ILE A 291 8.88 21.87 -4.70
CA ILE A 291 8.23 23.19 -4.75
C ILE A 291 7.25 23.26 -5.93
N GLU A 292 6.24 24.09 -5.80
CA GLU A 292 5.36 24.45 -6.91
C GLU A 292 6.15 25.18 -8.00
N LEU A 293 5.82 24.89 -9.25
CA LEU A 293 6.37 25.63 -10.38
C LEU A 293 5.61 26.94 -10.57
N ASP A 294 6.32 28.04 -10.58
CA ASP A 294 5.79 29.34 -10.99
C ASP A 294 5.70 29.44 -12.53
N ALA A 295 5.15 30.54 -13.02
CA ALA A 295 4.97 30.74 -14.48
C ALA A 295 6.29 30.66 -15.25
N ALA A 296 7.41 31.16 -14.67
CA ALA A 296 8.73 31.11 -15.31
C ALA A 296 9.27 29.68 -15.35
N GLY A 297 9.14 28.93 -14.26
CA GLY A 297 9.53 27.52 -14.19
C GLY A 297 8.71 26.63 -15.12
N ILE A 298 7.43 26.92 -15.28
CA ILE A 298 6.58 26.21 -16.24
C ILE A 298 7.03 26.52 -17.69
N GLU A 299 7.33 27.79 -18.00
CA GLU A 299 7.82 28.16 -19.34
C GLU A 299 9.21 27.59 -19.64
N GLU A 300 10.11 27.56 -18.64
CA GLU A 300 11.43 26.94 -18.75
C GLU A 300 11.33 25.43 -19.08
N LEU A 301 10.45 24.71 -18.42
CA LEU A 301 10.37 23.25 -18.50
C LEU A 301 9.42 22.74 -19.62
N PHE A 302 8.45 23.56 -20.00
CA PHE A 302 7.36 23.21 -20.90
C PHE A 302 7.10 24.31 -21.94
N ALA A 303 8.16 24.86 -22.52
CA ALA A 303 8.04 25.91 -23.54
C ALA A 303 7.11 25.51 -24.69
N GLY A 304 6.39 26.49 -25.25
CA GLY A 304 5.49 26.33 -26.39
C GLY A 304 4.01 26.47 -26.06
N GLU A 305 3.18 26.19 -27.06
CA GLU A 305 1.73 26.35 -26.95
C GLU A 305 1.14 25.33 -25.97
N ARG A 306 0.32 25.82 -25.04
CA ARG A 306 -0.45 25.04 -24.09
C ARG A 306 -1.92 25.03 -24.49
N ARG A 307 -2.54 23.86 -24.46
CA ARG A 307 -3.93 23.63 -24.82
C ARG A 307 -4.68 23.01 -23.63
N HIS A 308 -5.99 23.23 -23.57
CA HIS A 308 -6.86 22.64 -22.55
C HIS A 308 -6.35 22.88 -21.13
N GLU A 309 -5.93 24.11 -20.84
CA GLU A 309 -5.50 24.48 -19.50
C GLU A 309 -6.63 24.30 -18.49
N GLU A 310 -6.35 23.57 -17.42
CA GLU A 310 -7.23 23.44 -16.26
C GLU A 310 -6.70 24.36 -15.15
N ARG A 311 -7.60 25.17 -14.61
CA ARG A 311 -7.29 26.12 -13.52
C ARG A 311 -8.30 25.96 -12.39
N ASP A 312 -7.86 26.27 -11.18
CA ASP A 312 -8.77 26.36 -10.04
C ASP A 312 -9.54 27.72 -10.02
N GLU A 313 -10.42 27.87 -9.02
CA GLU A 313 -11.22 29.09 -8.83
C GLU A 313 -10.36 30.34 -8.59
N GLN A 314 -9.12 30.18 -8.12
CA GLN A 314 -8.14 31.24 -7.89
C GLN A 314 -7.26 31.50 -9.12
N GLY A 315 -7.48 30.76 -10.22
CA GLY A 315 -6.72 30.89 -11.47
C GLY A 315 -5.39 30.13 -11.47
N THR A 316 -5.07 29.33 -10.43
CA THR A 316 -3.86 28.51 -10.40
C THR A 316 -3.93 27.44 -11.47
N LEU A 317 -2.89 27.32 -12.30
CA LEU A 317 -2.79 26.28 -13.31
C LEU A 317 -2.63 24.92 -12.63
N LEU A 318 -3.43 23.94 -13.05
CA LEU A 318 -3.46 22.60 -12.49
C LEU A 318 -2.92 21.56 -13.47
N SER A 319 -3.32 21.64 -14.74
CA SER A 319 -2.85 20.75 -15.81
C SER A 319 -3.05 21.39 -17.15
N PHE A 320 -2.36 20.88 -18.18
CA PHE A 320 -2.49 21.32 -19.56
C PHE A 320 -1.97 20.26 -20.52
N PHE A 321 -2.36 20.38 -21.78
CA PHE A 321 -1.79 19.59 -22.88
C PHE A 321 -0.79 20.42 -23.66
N ARG A 322 0.28 19.77 -24.16
CA ARG A 322 1.27 20.36 -25.06
C ARG A 322 1.59 19.41 -26.21
N GLY A 323 2.02 19.99 -27.34
CA GLY A 323 2.27 19.19 -28.53
C GLY A 323 1.00 18.43 -28.97
N GLU A 324 1.16 17.24 -29.53
CA GLU A 324 0.04 16.45 -30.04
C GLU A 324 -0.54 15.53 -28.94
N ASP A 325 0.30 14.98 -28.06
CA ASP A 325 -0.06 13.87 -27.17
C ASP A 325 0.42 14.00 -25.70
N SER A 326 1.12 15.07 -25.34
CA SER A 326 1.63 15.20 -23.97
C SER A 326 0.63 15.89 -23.04
N HIS A 327 0.34 15.25 -21.90
CA HIS A 327 -0.45 15.80 -20.80
C HIS A 327 0.46 16.08 -19.60
N VAL A 328 0.46 17.32 -19.14
CA VAL A 328 1.23 17.76 -17.97
C VAL A 328 0.29 17.99 -16.79
N VAL A 329 0.58 17.34 -15.66
CA VAL A 329 -0.12 17.49 -14.39
C VAL A 329 0.82 18.14 -13.38
N LEU A 330 0.38 19.24 -12.77
CA LEU A 330 1.16 19.96 -11.77
C LEU A 330 0.87 19.44 -10.36
N ARG A 331 1.82 19.62 -9.46
CA ARG A 331 1.75 19.22 -8.04
C ARG A 331 0.47 19.70 -7.37
N ALA A 332 0.04 20.94 -7.64
CA ALA A 332 -1.18 21.53 -7.10
C ALA A 332 -2.45 20.71 -7.41
N LYS A 333 -2.53 20.09 -8.59
CA LYS A 333 -3.64 19.19 -8.96
C LYS A 333 -3.59 17.89 -8.19
N GLU A 334 -2.40 17.25 -8.13
CA GLU A 334 -2.24 15.95 -7.47
C GLU A 334 -2.58 16.00 -5.98
N LEU A 335 -2.32 17.12 -5.32
CA LEU A 335 -2.69 17.32 -3.91
C LEU A 335 -4.20 17.40 -3.66
N ARG A 336 -4.99 17.66 -4.70
CA ARG A 336 -6.46 17.84 -4.60
C ARG A 336 -7.27 16.64 -5.03
N VAL A 337 -6.64 15.70 -5.76
CA VAL A 337 -7.35 14.53 -6.26
C VAL A 337 -7.36 13.41 -5.23
N LEU A 338 -8.42 12.62 -5.25
CA LEU A 338 -8.53 11.43 -4.41
C LEU A 338 -7.67 10.28 -4.97
N ARG A 339 -7.59 10.17 -6.30
CA ARG A 339 -6.78 9.16 -6.99
C ARG A 339 -5.57 9.81 -7.63
N PRO A 340 -4.37 9.25 -7.46
CA PRO A 340 -3.19 9.77 -8.14
C PRO A 340 -3.32 9.65 -9.65
N HIS A 341 -2.71 10.57 -10.39
CA HIS A 341 -2.58 10.46 -11.82
C HIS A 341 -1.62 9.32 -12.15
N GLY A 342 -2.02 8.48 -13.08
CA GLY A 342 -1.25 7.35 -13.57
C GLY A 342 -1.32 7.25 -15.07
N HIS A 343 -0.36 6.53 -15.65
CA HIS A 343 -0.26 6.28 -17.07
C HIS A 343 0.14 4.82 -17.34
N MET A 344 -0.06 4.36 -18.56
CA MET A 344 0.35 3.04 -19.01
C MET A 344 1.33 3.17 -20.16
N LEU A 345 2.56 2.76 -19.93
CA LEU A 345 3.58 2.65 -20.96
C LEU A 345 3.55 1.26 -21.59
N ARG A 346 3.65 1.20 -22.91
CA ARG A 346 3.69 -0.05 -23.65
C ARG A 346 4.69 0.03 -24.79
N THR A 347 5.52 -1.00 -24.91
CA THR A 347 6.39 -1.19 -26.06
C THR A 347 5.58 -1.70 -27.27
N GLY A 348 6.10 -1.50 -28.49
CA GLY A 348 5.42 -1.94 -29.70
C GLY A 348 4.46 -0.87 -30.28
N LEU A 349 4.04 -1.07 -31.51
CA LEU A 349 3.25 -0.11 -32.28
C LEU A 349 1.79 -0.53 -32.48
N HIS A 350 1.42 -1.74 -32.03
CA HIS A 350 0.08 -2.28 -32.25
C HIS A 350 -0.85 -1.96 -31.06
N VAL A 351 -2.11 -1.75 -31.36
CA VAL A 351 -3.16 -1.53 -30.34
C VAL A 351 -3.26 -2.73 -29.42
N THR A 352 -3.23 -3.95 -29.95
CA THR A 352 -3.15 -5.18 -29.18
C THR A 352 -1.70 -5.57 -28.97
N PRO A 353 -1.24 -5.78 -27.71
CA PRO A 353 0.13 -6.23 -27.46
C PRO A 353 0.40 -7.58 -28.10
N ASP A 354 1.55 -7.69 -28.79
CA ASP A 354 2.08 -9.00 -29.18
C ASP A 354 2.75 -9.68 -27.97
N GLU A 355 3.15 -10.96 -28.12
CA GLU A 355 3.72 -11.75 -27.03
C GLU A 355 5.10 -11.23 -26.55
N THR A 356 5.72 -10.33 -27.29
CA THR A 356 7.01 -9.73 -26.93
C THR A 356 6.85 -8.34 -26.29
N ALA A 357 5.68 -7.71 -26.44
CA ALA A 357 5.42 -6.38 -25.91
C ALA A 357 5.46 -6.36 -24.39
N LEU A 358 6.07 -5.31 -23.85
CA LEU A 358 6.05 -5.00 -22.42
C LEU A 358 5.04 -3.91 -22.13
N THR A 359 4.29 -4.08 -21.05
CA THR A 359 3.35 -3.08 -20.53
C THR A 359 3.68 -2.80 -19.07
N SER A 360 3.66 -1.55 -18.67
CA SER A 360 3.89 -1.14 -17.30
C SER A 360 2.97 0.02 -16.93
N THR A 361 2.54 0.07 -15.68
CA THR A 361 1.79 1.20 -15.13
C THR A 361 2.74 2.10 -14.34
N THR A 362 2.60 3.41 -14.52
CA THR A 362 3.36 4.45 -13.85
C THR A 362 2.41 5.35 -13.05
N TRP A 363 2.91 6.03 -12.01
CA TRP A 363 2.09 6.91 -11.19
C TRP A 363 2.85 8.17 -10.80
N MET A 364 2.18 9.31 -10.82
CA MET A 364 2.76 10.61 -10.47
C MET A 364 3.47 10.58 -9.12
N LYS A 365 2.95 9.85 -8.13
CA LYS A 365 3.56 9.72 -6.79
C LYS A 365 4.79 8.80 -6.75
N GLY A 366 5.69 8.95 -7.73
CA GLY A 366 7.01 8.32 -7.73
C GLY A 366 6.97 6.80 -7.84
N VAL A 367 6.00 6.24 -8.55
CA VAL A 367 6.02 4.84 -9.00
C VAL A 367 6.42 4.85 -10.47
N PHE A 368 7.64 4.45 -10.74
CA PHE A 368 8.21 4.58 -12.07
C PHE A 368 7.83 3.42 -12.98
N HIS A 369 7.73 2.21 -12.42
CA HIS A 369 7.16 1.03 -13.06
C HIS A 369 6.41 0.18 -12.04
N SER A 370 5.24 -0.34 -12.43
CA SER A 370 4.47 -1.31 -11.65
C SER A 370 3.63 -2.19 -12.57
N MET A 371 3.11 -3.31 -12.07
CA MET A 371 2.31 -4.28 -12.83
C MET A 371 2.93 -4.67 -14.18
N LEU A 372 4.25 -4.77 -14.24
CA LEU A 372 4.95 -5.02 -15.48
C LEU A 372 4.60 -6.40 -16.03
N THR A 373 4.20 -6.41 -17.30
CA THR A 373 3.67 -7.59 -17.99
C THR A 373 4.35 -7.73 -19.35
N GLN A 374 4.67 -8.96 -19.76
CA GLN A 374 5.02 -9.30 -21.13
C GLN A 374 3.86 -10.04 -21.82
N GLY A 375 3.62 -9.69 -23.08
CA GLY A 375 2.48 -10.20 -23.84
C GLY A 375 1.14 -9.64 -23.37
N HIS A 376 0.04 -10.22 -23.86
CA HIS A 376 -1.30 -9.88 -23.39
C HIS A 376 -1.61 -10.65 -22.10
N VAL A 377 -1.15 -10.14 -20.93
CA VAL A 377 -1.25 -10.76 -19.60
C VAL A 377 -0.64 -12.15 -19.46
N SER A 378 0.23 -12.53 -20.40
CA SER A 378 0.78 -13.88 -20.44
C SER A 378 1.80 -14.13 -19.35
N PHE A 379 2.78 -13.24 -19.21
CA PHE A 379 3.83 -13.29 -18.20
C PHE A 379 3.79 -11.99 -17.39
N ASN A 380 3.09 -12.01 -16.26
CA ASN A 380 2.60 -10.79 -15.61
C ASN A 380 3.11 -10.58 -14.19
N ARG A 381 2.92 -9.34 -13.75
CA ARG A 381 3.19 -8.84 -12.39
C ARG A 381 4.63 -9.02 -11.96
N PHE A 382 5.59 -8.73 -12.86
CA PHE A 382 6.99 -8.69 -12.46
C PHE A 382 7.21 -7.76 -11.26
N LEU A 383 6.56 -6.59 -11.26
CA LEU A 383 6.53 -5.66 -10.15
C LEU A 383 5.12 -5.64 -9.54
N SER A 384 5.04 -5.44 -8.22
CA SER A 384 3.76 -5.32 -7.54
C SER A 384 2.94 -4.14 -8.07
N THR A 385 1.64 -4.22 -7.85
CA THR A 385 0.75 -3.10 -8.13
C THR A 385 0.75 -2.11 -6.97
N THR A 386 0.67 -0.82 -7.30
CA THR A 386 0.52 0.25 -6.30
C THR A 386 -0.81 0.96 -6.41
N HIS A 387 -1.59 0.69 -7.44
CA HIS A 387 -2.89 1.34 -7.62
C HIS A 387 -3.89 0.95 -6.54
N SER A 388 -3.82 -0.29 -6.02
CA SER A 388 -4.64 -0.76 -4.91
C SER A 388 -4.51 0.09 -3.65
N TYR A 389 -3.39 0.74 -3.50
CA TYR A 389 -3.08 1.49 -2.29
C TYR A 389 -3.22 3.00 -2.47
N LEU A 390 -3.42 3.48 -3.69
CA LEU A 390 -3.64 4.88 -4.07
C LEU A 390 -2.81 5.88 -3.23
N GLY A 391 -1.52 5.57 -3.04
CA GLY A 391 -0.59 6.38 -2.26
C GLY A 391 -0.68 6.22 -0.75
N LEU A 392 -1.34 5.17 -0.23
CA LEU A 392 -1.22 4.77 1.18
C LEU A 392 0.13 4.09 1.44
N PHE A 393 0.59 3.27 0.47
CA PHE A 393 1.86 2.58 0.54
C PHE A 393 2.87 3.17 -0.45
N ARG A 394 4.12 3.26 0.00
CA ARG A 394 5.24 3.80 -0.77
C ARG A 394 6.23 2.73 -1.19
N ALA A 395 6.12 1.51 -0.66
CA ALA A 395 7.08 0.44 -0.90
C ALA A 395 6.80 -0.38 -2.17
N HIS A 396 5.61 -0.29 -2.74
CA HIS A 396 5.20 -1.08 -3.89
C HIS A 396 5.72 -0.53 -5.22
N GLY A 397 5.84 -1.42 -6.21
CA GLY A 397 6.33 -1.10 -7.55
C GLY A 397 7.84 -0.83 -7.55
N GLN A 398 8.29 -0.03 -8.52
CA GLN A 398 9.65 0.47 -8.60
C GLN A 398 9.71 1.87 -7.97
N ARG A 399 10.56 2.03 -6.95
CA ARG A 399 10.76 3.29 -6.24
C ARG A 399 12.21 3.74 -6.33
N LEU A 400 12.42 5.04 -6.15
CA LEU A 400 13.74 5.65 -6.25
C LEU A 400 13.99 6.57 -5.06
N PHE A 401 15.14 6.36 -4.42
CA PHE A 401 15.67 7.25 -3.40
C PHE A 401 16.90 7.94 -3.94
N VAL A 402 17.10 9.18 -3.55
CA VAL A 402 18.32 9.97 -3.80
C VAL A 402 19.02 10.27 -2.49
N GLU A 403 20.34 10.16 -2.48
CA GLU A 403 21.15 10.54 -1.33
C GLU A 403 21.58 12.01 -1.48
N LEU A 404 21.05 12.86 -0.61
CA LEU A 404 21.39 14.28 -0.52
C LEU A 404 21.95 14.56 0.88
N ASP A 405 23.10 15.21 0.95
CA ASP A 405 23.77 15.58 2.20
C ASP A 405 23.93 14.41 3.19
N GLY A 406 24.16 13.21 2.65
CA GLY A 406 24.36 11.98 3.45
C GLY A 406 23.07 11.32 3.95
N ALA A 407 21.90 11.78 3.54
CA ALA A 407 20.61 11.19 3.88
C ALA A 407 19.82 10.76 2.64
N TRP A 408 19.12 9.63 2.74
CA TRP A 408 18.23 9.16 1.69
C TRP A 408 16.91 9.93 1.72
N HIS A 409 16.43 10.34 0.53
CA HIS A 409 15.12 10.98 0.32
C HIS A 409 14.35 10.19 -0.73
N LEU A 410 13.10 9.84 -0.45
CA LEU A 410 12.23 9.18 -1.42
C LEU A 410 11.74 10.19 -2.46
N LEU A 411 11.87 9.87 -3.74
CA LEU A 411 11.22 10.61 -4.82
C LEU A 411 9.74 10.19 -4.84
N ASP A 412 8.88 10.97 -4.17
CA ASP A 412 7.43 10.74 -4.07
C ASP A 412 6.68 11.72 -4.98
N LEU A 413 6.09 12.78 -4.47
CA LEU A 413 5.31 13.75 -5.23
C LEU A 413 6.22 14.76 -5.98
N PRO A 414 6.25 14.76 -7.33
CA PRO A 414 7.03 15.72 -8.10
C PRO A 414 6.38 17.11 -8.16
N SER A 415 7.09 18.09 -8.67
CA SER A 415 6.56 19.42 -9.04
C SER A 415 5.64 19.35 -10.26
N ALA A 416 5.95 18.45 -11.20
CA ALA A 416 5.14 18.16 -12.38
C ALA A 416 5.35 16.73 -12.87
N PHE A 417 4.33 16.20 -13.52
CA PHE A 417 4.33 14.89 -14.18
C PHE A 417 3.81 15.06 -15.60
N GLU A 418 4.61 14.67 -16.59
CA GLU A 418 4.27 14.71 -18.01
C GLU A 418 4.10 13.28 -18.53
N MET A 419 2.99 13.01 -19.19
CA MET A 419 2.63 11.73 -19.78
C MET A 419 2.52 11.87 -21.28
N SER A 420 3.14 10.96 -22.05
CA SER A 420 3.02 10.85 -23.49
C SER A 420 2.90 9.39 -23.93
N ALA A 421 2.59 9.16 -25.20
CA ALA A 421 2.34 7.80 -25.71
C ALA A 421 3.48 6.79 -25.44
N ALA A 422 4.73 7.25 -25.37
CA ALA A 422 5.90 6.37 -25.23
C ALA A 422 6.79 6.71 -24.03
N ALA A 423 6.49 7.78 -23.28
CA ALA A 423 7.33 8.23 -22.19
C ALA A 423 6.55 8.98 -21.11
N ASP A 424 7.01 8.82 -19.90
CA ASP A 424 6.59 9.61 -18.74
C ASP A 424 7.80 10.32 -18.14
N ARG A 425 7.57 11.50 -17.59
CA ARG A 425 8.60 12.37 -17.05
C ARG A 425 8.14 12.97 -15.73
N TRP A 426 8.92 12.76 -14.64
CA TRP A 426 8.71 13.35 -13.31
C TRP A 426 9.76 14.43 -13.09
N ILE A 427 9.33 15.61 -12.71
CA ILE A 427 10.20 16.76 -12.44
C ILE A 427 10.10 17.11 -10.96
N TYR A 428 11.20 16.88 -10.24
CA TYR A 428 11.34 17.19 -8.82
C TYR A 428 12.17 18.46 -8.67
N ARG A 429 11.55 19.65 -8.73
CA ARG A 429 12.20 20.92 -8.39
C ARG A 429 12.23 21.05 -6.87
N HIS A 430 13.41 21.24 -6.29
CA HIS A 430 13.63 21.36 -4.85
C HIS A 430 14.65 22.46 -4.56
N ALA A 431 14.89 22.80 -3.27
CA ALA A 431 15.79 23.91 -2.89
C ALA A 431 17.24 23.74 -3.43
N GLY A 432 17.70 22.52 -3.63
CA GLY A 432 19.05 22.22 -4.15
C GLY A 432 19.17 22.11 -5.68
N GLY A 433 18.04 22.20 -6.42
CA GLY A 433 18.05 22.04 -7.88
C GLY A 433 16.84 21.28 -8.42
N THR A 434 17.07 20.51 -9.46
CA THR A 434 16.03 19.70 -10.13
C THR A 434 16.54 18.27 -10.31
N ILE A 435 15.70 17.31 -10.01
CA ILE A 435 15.89 15.91 -10.39
C ILE A 435 14.82 15.59 -11.42
N GLU A 436 15.23 15.11 -12.57
CA GLU A 436 14.35 14.64 -13.62
C GLU A 436 14.43 13.12 -13.71
N VAL A 437 13.28 12.45 -13.66
CA VAL A 437 13.18 11.00 -13.88
C VAL A 437 12.35 10.78 -15.13
N ARG A 438 12.77 9.85 -15.96
CA ARG A 438 12.12 9.48 -17.22
C ARG A 438 11.93 7.98 -17.30
N ALA A 439 10.71 7.54 -17.60
CA ALA A 439 10.40 6.18 -18.02
C ALA A 439 10.01 6.18 -19.49
N GLU A 440 10.60 5.28 -20.28
CA GLU A 440 10.32 5.21 -21.73
C GLU A 440 10.02 3.78 -22.15
N ALA A 441 9.08 3.63 -23.07
CA ALA A 441 8.77 2.38 -23.76
C ALA A 441 9.37 2.39 -25.17
N ARG A 442 10.34 1.50 -25.43
CA ARG A 442 11.03 1.38 -26.71
C ARG A 442 10.55 0.14 -27.47
N SER A 443 10.42 0.26 -28.79
CA SER A 443 9.91 -0.82 -29.64
C SER A 443 11.01 -1.66 -30.29
N LYS A 444 12.26 -1.14 -30.38
CA LYS A 444 13.38 -1.83 -31.05
C LYS A 444 14.70 -1.54 -30.33
N PRO A 445 15.19 -2.41 -29.46
CA PRO A 445 14.51 -3.63 -28.96
C PRO A 445 13.30 -3.27 -28.09
N GLN A 446 12.40 -4.23 -27.85
CA GLN A 446 11.30 -4.04 -26.90
C GLN A 446 11.86 -4.01 -25.47
N GLU A 447 11.87 -2.82 -24.89
CA GLU A 447 12.39 -2.60 -23.53
C GLU A 447 11.69 -1.40 -22.88
N LEU A 448 11.60 -1.45 -21.56
CA LEU A 448 11.25 -0.32 -20.72
C LEU A 448 12.53 0.23 -20.10
N THR A 449 12.67 1.56 -20.06
CA THR A 449 13.83 2.19 -19.44
C THR A 449 13.42 3.12 -18.33
N LEU A 450 14.28 3.27 -17.34
CA LEU A 450 14.22 4.31 -16.32
C LEU A 450 15.55 5.06 -16.34
N SER A 451 15.52 6.38 -16.47
CA SER A 451 16.70 7.25 -16.34
C SER A 451 16.41 8.36 -15.34
N VAL A 452 17.46 8.82 -14.68
CA VAL A 452 17.42 9.93 -13.73
C VAL A 452 18.60 10.86 -13.99
N GLU A 453 18.35 12.17 -13.97
CA GLU A 453 19.34 13.22 -14.15
C GLU A 453 19.21 14.28 -13.04
N VAL A 454 20.33 14.89 -12.65
CA VAL A 454 20.40 15.92 -11.61
C VAL A 454 20.98 17.22 -12.16
N ALA A 455 20.28 18.31 -11.91
CA ALA A 455 20.74 19.67 -12.26
C ALA A 455 20.67 20.58 -11.00
N PRO A 456 21.74 21.31 -10.61
CA PRO A 456 23.06 21.33 -11.25
C PRO A 456 23.77 19.97 -11.16
N ALA A 457 24.70 19.73 -12.07
CA ALA A 457 25.41 18.45 -12.24
C ALA A 457 26.34 18.11 -11.07
N LYS A 458 25.76 17.76 -9.91
CA LYS A 458 26.47 17.28 -8.72
C LYS A 458 26.24 15.78 -8.59
N PRO A 459 27.29 14.95 -8.60
CA PRO A 459 27.12 13.50 -8.47
C PRO A 459 26.45 13.10 -7.14
N VAL A 460 25.41 12.29 -7.24
CA VAL A 460 24.67 11.72 -6.11
C VAL A 460 24.48 10.22 -6.30
N ARG A 461 24.21 9.48 -5.23
CA ARG A 461 23.84 8.09 -5.33
C ARG A 461 22.32 7.94 -5.40
N PHE A 462 21.89 6.93 -6.12
CA PHE A 462 20.50 6.52 -6.18
C PHE A 462 20.35 5.11 -5.62
N LEU A 463 19.25 4.86 -4.91
CA LEU A 463 18.80 3.51 -4.56
C LEU A 463 17.48 3.29 -5.28
N ILE A 464 17.42 2.24 -6.11
CA ILE A 464 16.24 1.85 -6.86
C ILE A 464 15.75 0.54 -6.26
N SER A 465 14.55 0.53 -5.68
CA SER A 465 13.93 -0.66 -5.12
C SER A 465 12.86 -1.20 -6.07
N HIS A 466 12.83 -2.51 -6.22
CA HIS A 466 11.86 -3.24 -7.03
C HIS A 466 11.13 -4.22 -6.12
N HIS A 467 9.84 -3.99 -5.88
CA HIS A 467 8.99 -4.95 -5.18
C HIS A 467 8.53 -6.02 -6.16
N VAL A 468 9.09 -7.21 -6.07
CA VAL A 468 8.85 -8.31 -7.01
C VAL A 468 7.59 -9.08 -6.59
N ALA A 469 6.66 -9.25 -7.53
CA ALA A 469 5.38 -9.91 -7.29
C ALA A 469 4.99 -10.87 -8.42
N LEU A 470 5.96 -11.56 -8.98
CA LEU A 470 5.71 -12.61 -9.97
C LEU A 470 4.69 -13.62 -9.44
N ASN A 471 3.87 -14.17 -10.34
CA ASN A 471 2.78 -15.10 -10.02
C ASN A 471 1.52 -14.46 -9.41
N GLY A 472 1.39 -13.14 -9.49
CA GLY A 472 0.17 -12.42 -9.12
C GLY A 472 -0.06 -12.20 -7.62
N ASP A 473 0.95 -12.45 -6.81
CA ASP A 473 0.88 -12.35 -5.36
C ASP A 473 1.67 -11.13 -4.85
N ASP A 474 1.26 -9.95 -4.96
CA ASP A 474 1.89 -8.67 -4.54
C ASP A 474 3.00 -8.76 -3.47
N GLY A 475 3.81 -9.83 -3.53
CA GLY A 475 4.89 -10.13 -2.58
C GLY A 475 4.42 -10.65 -1.23
N SER A 476 3.15 -11.04 -1.09
CA SER A 476 2.62 -11.64 0.14
C SER A 476 3.16 -13.05 0.39
N THR A 477 3.64 -13.73 -0.66
CA THR A 477 4.29 -15.03 -0.56
C THR A 477 5.80 -14.89 -0.78
N PRO A 478 6.62 -15.01 0.27
CA PRO A 478 8.07 -15.07 0.11
C PRO A 478 8.47 -16.19 -0.85
N GLY A 479 9.44 -15.93 -1.73
CA GLY A 479 9.97 -16.94 -2.64
C GLY A 479 9.16 -17.17 -3.91
N SER A 480 8.21 -16.31 -4.27
CA SER A 480 7.48 -16.38 -5.56
C SER A 480 8.39 -16.17 -6.79
N ALA A 481 9.55 -15.56 -6.58
CA ALA A 481 10.56 -15.32 -7.60
C ALA A 481 11.97 -15.61 -7.11
N SER A 482 12.86 -15.95 -8.02
CA SER A 482 14.31 -16.03 -7.80
C SER A 482 15.03 -15.02 -8.67
N TRP A 483 16.16 -14.53 -8.21
CA TRP A 483 17.01 -13.66 -9.01
C TRP A 483 18.50 -14.01 -8.87
N ARG A 484 19.27 -13.68 -9.91
CA ARG A 484 20.71 -13.86 -9.93
C ARG A 484 21.37 -12.76 -10.76
N SER A 485 22.62 -12.48 -10.49
CA SER A 485 23.43 -11.57 -11.32
C SER A 485 24.14 -12.33 -12.44
N GLU A 486 24.07 -11.81 -13.64
CA GLU A 486 24.80 -12.28 -14.81
C GLU A 486 25.59 -11.09 -15.41
N GLY A 487 26.90 -11.01 -15.12
CA GLY A 487 27.70 -9.83 -15.46
C GLY A 487 27.15 -8.58 -14.76
N SER A 488 26.75 -7.58 -15.53
CA SER A 488 26.10 -6.36 -15.01
C SER A 488 24.57 -6.44 -14.98
N ALA A 489 23.98 -7.51 -15.49
CA ALA A 489 22.53 -7.70 -15.54
C ALA A 489 22.04 -8.53 -14.34
N ILE A 490 20.76 -8.35 -14.03
CA ILE A 490 20.01 -9.10 -13.02
C ILE A 490 18.93 -9.87 -13.77
N ILE A 491 18.92 -11.18 -13.64
CA ILE A 491 17.90 -12.05 -14.23
C ILE A 491 16.93 -12.46 -13.11
N VAL A 492 15.65 -12.21 -13.34
CA VAL A 492 14.55 -12.52 -12.41
C VAL A 492 13.63 -13.52 -13.06
N ALA A 493 13.41 -14.65 -12.40
CA ALA A 493 12.56 -15.74 -12.88
C ALA A 493 11.54 -16.13 -11.81
N PRO A 494 10.37 -16.67 -12.21
CA PRO A 494 9.44 -17.25 -11.25
C PRO A 494 10.07 -18.44 -10.53
N ALA A 495 9.68 -18.65 -9.27
CA ALA A 495 10.12 -19.83 -8.53
C ALA A 495 9.60 -21.11 -9.19
N ALA A 496 10.41 -22.17 -9.16
CA ALA A 496 10.19 -23.38 -9.96
C ALA A 496 8.86 -24.12 -9.67
N ASP A 497 8.33 -23.97 -8.47
CA ASP A 497 7.07 -24.60 -8.02
C ASP A 497 5.81 -23.78 -8.37
N THR A 498 5.96 -22.58 -8.94
CA THR A 498 4.85 -21.71 -9.30
C THR A 498 4.15 -22.11 -10.58
N GLU A 499 2.89 -21.71 -10.74
CA GLU A 499 2.14 -21.90 -11.99
C GLU A 499 2.81 -21.17 -13.16
N LEU A 500 3.32 -19.98 -12.91
CA LEU A 500 3.98 -19.16 -13.91
C LEU A 500 5.24 -19.85 -14.45
N ALA A 501 6.05 -20.48 -13.59
CA ALA A 501 7.21 -21.27 -14.01
C ALA A 501 6.83 -22.51 -14.82
N ARG A 502 5.70 -23.15 -14.50
CA ARG A 502 5.20 -24.28 -15.31
C ARG A 502 4.74 -23.87 -16.71
N ARG A 503 4.10 -22.69 -16.82
CA ARG A 503 3.64 -22.16 -18.10
C ARG A 503 4.78 -21.59 -18.95
N PHE A 504 5.78 -20.99 -18.29
CA PHE A 504 6.92 -20.34 -18.93
C PHE A 504 8.23 -20.82 -18.29
N PRO A 505 8.67 -22.06 -18.58
CA PRO A 505 9.84 -22.67 -17.93
C PRO A 505 11.17 -21.90 -18.13
N GLN A 506 11.26 -21.12 -19.20
CA GLN A 506 12.41 -20.25 -19.51
C GLN A 506 12.10 -18.77 -19.36
N GLY A 507 10.88 -18.43 -18.89
CA GLY A 507 10.44 -17.06 -18.71
C GLY A 507 11.25 -16.33 -17.66
N SER A 508 11.70 -15.12 -18.01
CA SER A 508 12.45 -14.25 -17.09
C SER A 508 12.32 -12.79 -17.49
N PHE A 509 12.67 -11.91 -16.54
CA PHE A 509 12.94 -10.51 -16.82
C PHE A 509 14.41 -10.21 -16.58
N GLU A 510 14.99 -9.36 -17.42
CA GLU A 510 16.33 -8.82 -17.27
C GLU A 510 16.28 -7.36 -16.83
N ILE A 511 17.03 -7.00 -15.79
CA ILE A 511 17.30 -5.60 -15.42
C ILE A 511 18.79 -5.37 -15.67
N ALA A 512 19.13 -4.40 -16.49
CA ALA A 512 20.51 -4.07 -16.80
C ALA A 512 20.77 -2.55 -16.82
N PRO A 513 21.99 -2.09 -16.51
CA PRO A 513 22.30 -0.67 -16.55
C PRO A 513 22.20 -0.10 -17.98
N LEU A 514 21.76 1.15 -18.10
CA LEU A 514 21.91 1.92 -19.32
C LEU A 514 23.38 2.30 -19.55
N ALA A 515 23.74 2.65 -20.77
CA ALA A 515 25.09 3.10 -21.12
C ALA A 515 25.50 4.29 -20.22
N GLY A 516 26.69 4.20 -19.62
CA GLY A 516 27.18 5.20 -18.68
C GLY A 516 26.72 5.02 -17.23
N SER A 517 25.82 4.08 -16.95
CA SER A 517 25.36 3.77 -15.59
C SER A 517 26.14 2.59 -15.00
N THR A 518 26.37 2.65 -13.69
CA THR A 518 27.06 1.58 -12.96
C THR A 518 26.28 1.19 -11.72
N PHE A 519 25.94 -0.09 -11.62
CA PHE A 519 25.36 -0.68 -10.41
C PHE A 519 26.51 -0.98 -9.44
N GLN A 520 26.66 -0.15 -8.41
CA GLN A 520 27.70 -0.33 -7.41
C GLN A 520 27.38 -1.51 -6.49
N ARG A 521 26.10 -1.69 -6.18
CA ARG A 521 25.62 -2.81 -5.35
C ARG A 521 24.25 -3.27 -5.86
N VAL A 522 24.08 -4.58 -5.95
CA VAL A 522 22.81 -5.27 -6.13
C VAL A 522 22.59 -6.13 -4.88
N ALA A 523 21.42 -6.06 -4.31
CA ALA A 523 21.06 -6.75 -3.07
C ALA A 523 19.58 -7.13 -3.07
N GLY A 524 19.16 -7.93 -2.10
CA GLY A 524 17.76 -8.15 -1.77
C GLY A 524 17.15 -6.95 -1.04
N ASP A 525 16.46 -7.21 0.05
CA ASP A 525 15.80 -6.17 0.87
C ASP A 525 16.73 -5.51 1.92
N GLU A 526 17.98 -5.98 2.06
CA GLU A 526 18.92 -5.50 3.09
C GLU A 526 19.10 -3.97 3.10
N PRO A 527 19.20 -3.28 1.93
CA PRO A 527 19.35 -1.83 1.91
C PRO A 527 18.13 -1.06 2.43
N LEU A 528 16.99 -1.73 2.55
CA LEU A 528 15.75 -1.13 3.03
C LEU A 528 15.64 -1.14 4.56
N PHE A 529 16.59 -1.78 5.26
CA PHE A 529 16.63 -1.83 6.73
C PHE A 529 17.88 -1.13 7.26
N ALA A 530 17.73 -0.33 8.31
CA ALA A 530 18.83 0.47 8.87
C ALA A 530 20.00 -0.38 9.42
N ASP A 531 19.77 -1.63 9.79
CA ASP A 531 20.81 -2.57 10.21
C ASP A 531 21.45 -3.35 9.05
N GLY A 532 20.99 -3.16 7.83
CA GLY A 532 21.49 -3.80 6.62
C GLY A 532 21.28 -5.31 6.55
N ARG A 533 20.33 -5.87 7.33
CA ARG A 533 20.02 -7.30 7.35
C ARG A 533 18.73 -7.59 6.61
N SER A 534 18.72 -8.67 5.82
CA SER A 534 17.53 -9.14 5.13
C SER A 534 16.44 -9.63 6.11
N ARG A 535 15.19 -9.41 5.74
CA ARG A 535 13.97 -10.00 6.32
C ARG A 535 13.24 -10.85 5.29
N GLU A 536 13.97 -11.27 4.24
CA GLU A 536 13.44 -12.11 3.15
C GLU A 536 12.21 -11.49 2.45
N GLN A 537 12.13 -10.14 2.46
CA GLN A 537 11.08 -9.46 1.72
C GLN A 537 11.38 -9.51 0.22
N PRO A 538 10.36 -9.61 -0.66
CA PRO A 538 10.53 -9.85 -2.09
C PRO A 538 11.01 -8.60 -2.84
N TYR A 539 12.21 -8.13 -2.52
CA TYR A 539 12.80 -6.94 -3.13
C TYR A 539 14.11 -7.24 -3.86
N ILE A 540 14.35 -6.44 -4.89
CA ILE A 540 15.64 -6.27 -5.52
C ILE A 540 16.00 -4.79 -5.42
N CYS A 541 17.12 -4.49 -4.78
CA CYS A 541 17.61 -3.15 -4.56
C CYS A 541 18.91 -2.94 -5.34
N ILE A 542 18.98 -1.84 -6.08
CA ILE A 542 20.15 -1.43 -6.85
C ILE A 542 20.63 -0.09 -6.28
N VAL A 543 21.88 -0.04 -5.83
CA VAL A 543 22.56 1.21 -5.46
C VAL A 543 23.53 1.58 -6.56
N THR A 544 23.42 2.79 -7.11
CA THR A 544 24.32 3.28 -8.15
C THR A 544 25.62 3.82 -7.56
N ALA A 545 26.68 3.85 -8.38
CA ALA A 545 27.81 4.72 -8.11
C ALA A 545 27.34 6.19 -8.12
N PRO A 546 28.06 7.12 -7.42
CA PRO A 546 27.76 8.55 -7.52
C PRO A 546 27.83 9.02 -8.97
N ALA A 547 26.75 9.61 -9.45
CA ALA A 547 26.63 10.06 -10.83
C ALA A 547 25.69 11.27 -10.95
N VAL A 548 25.83 12.05 -12.00
CA VAL A 548 24.89 13.13 -12.37
C VAL A 548 23.71 12.58 -13.17
N ALA A 549 23.89 11.39 -13.76
CA ALA A 549 22.84 10.64 -14.44
C ALA A 549 23.03 9.15 -14.22
N ALA A 550 21.93 8.43 -14.06
CA ALA A 550 21.92 6.97 -13.93
C ALA A 550 20.65 6.41 -14.58
N GLY A 551 20.69 5.13 -14.94
CA GLY A 551 19.49 4.49 -15.49
C GLY A 551 19.64 2.99 -15.65
N LEU A 552 18.50 2.36 -15.90
CA LEU A 552 18.37 0.93 -16.16
C LEU A 552 17.38 0.66 -17.30
N ARG A 553 17.48 -0.53 -17.85
CA ARG A 553 16.47 -1.07 -18.76
C ARG A 553 15.89 -2.37 -18.20
N ILE A 554 14.67 -2.67 -18.59
CA ILE A 554 13.97 -3.92 -18.29
C ILE A 554 13.55 -4.55 -19.61
N ARG A 555 13.88 -5.84 -19.79
CA ARG A 555 13.45 -6.68 -20.90
C ARG A 555 12.75 -7.92 -20.38
N GLY A 556 11.85 -8.47 -21.20
CA GLY A 556 11.21 -9.76 -20.92
C GLY A 556 11.75 -10.83 -21.87
N HIS A 557 11.93 -12.03 -21.35
CA HIS A 557 12.42 -13.20 -22.08
C HIS A 557 11.41 -14.36 -21.93
N CYS A 558 10.18 -14.12 -22.38
CA CYS A 558 9.11 -15.11 -22.29
C CYS A 558 9.01 -15.96 -23.56
N VAL A 559 9.37 -15.38 -24.70
CA VAL A 559 9.31 -16.03 -26.03
C VAL A 559 10.75 -16.29 -26.49
N PRO A 560 11.10 -17.53 -26.94
CA PRO A 560 12.39 -17.82 -27.53
C PRO A 560 12.67 -16.89 -28.72
N GLU A 561 13.90 -16.39 -28.87
CA GLU A 561 14.29 -15.48 -29.97
C GLU A 561 14.01 -16.05 -31.38
N ASN A 562 13.87 -17.38 -31.53
CA ASN A 562 13.63 -18.05 -32.80
C ASN A 562 12.16 -18.23 -33.18
N ASP A 563 11.23 -17.81 -32.33
CA ASP A 563 9.79 -18.01 -32.56
C ASP A 563 9.08 -16.73 -33.07
N THR A 564 9.82 -15.90 -33.81
CA THR A 564 9.27 -14.72 -34.50
C THR A 564 8.57 -15.07 -35.83
N ALA A 565 8.06 -16.29 -35.99
CA ALA A 565 7.14 -16.58 -37.09
C ALA A 565 5.89 -15.70 -36.93
N PRO A 566 5.47 -14.93 -37.94
CA PRO A 566 4.31 -14.08 -37.80
C PRO A 566 3.11 -14.98 -37.50
N LEU A 567 2.51 -14.79 -36.31
CA LEU A 567 1.20 -15.36 -36.01
C LEU A 567 0.27 -15.02 -37.17
N ARG A 568 -0.25 -16.03 -37.84
CA ARG A 568 -1.25 -15.85 -38.91
C ARG A 568 -2.36 -15.00 -38.33
N ALA A 569 -2.57 -13.83 -38.94
CA ALA A 569 -3.69 -12.98 -38.65
C ALA A 569 -4.97 -13.83 -38.77
N GLU A 570 -5.56 -14.22 -37.67
CA GLU A 570 -6.92 -14.77 -37.68
C GLU A 570 -7.82 -13.65 -38.20
N ASN A 571 -8.56 -14.00 -39.22
CA ASN A 571 -9.43 -13.13 -39.98
C ASN A 571 -10.44 -12.44 -39.03
N PRO A 572 -10.42 -11.10 -38.86
CA PRO A 572 -11.32 -10.41 -37.94
C PRO A 572 -12.81 -10.50 -38.33
N ALA A 573 -13.14 -11.11 -39.46
CA ALA A 573 -14.52 -11.31 -39.88
C ALA A 573 -15.27 -12.46 -39.16
N ALA A 574 -14.60 -13.25 -38.29
CA ALA A 574 -15.23 -14.39 -37.61
C ALA A 574 -15.80 -14.07 -36.21
N LEU A 575 -15.62 -12.87 -35.70
CA LEU A 575 -16.05 -12.46 -34.33
C LEU A 575 -17.02 -11.28 -34.34
N ALA A 576 -18.00 -11.27 -35.26
CA ALA A 576 -19.15 -10.37 -35.11
C ALA A 576 -20.25 -11.14 -34.32
N PRO A 577 -20.57 -10.78 -33.07
CA PRO A 577 -21.74 -11.32 -32.41
C PRO A 577 -22.99 -10.78 -33.12
N GLN A 578 -23.83 -11.66 -33.64
CA GLN A 578 -25.17 -11.32 -34.10
C GLN A 578 -26.02 -10.90 -32.87
N LEU A 579 -25.99 -9.65 -32.51
CA LEU A 579 -26.99 -9.03 -31.64
C LEU A 579 -28.28 -8.86 -32.44
N LYS A 580 -29.16 -9.88 -32.40
CA LYS A 580 -30.58 -9.69 -32.78
C LYS A 580 -31.24 -8.86 -31.67
N MET A 581 -31.38 -7.58 -31.93
CA MET A 581 -32.33 -6.74 -31.17
C MET A 581 -33.74 -7.13 -31.60
N THR A 582 -34.49 -7.77 -30.73
CA THR A 582 -35.97 -7.81 -30.83
C THR A 582 -36.45 -6.52 -30.13
N ALA A 583 -37.02 -5.63 -30.92
CA ALA A 583 -37.76 -4.47 -30.40
C ALA A 583 -39.13 -4.93 -29.84
N PRO A 584 -39.74 -4.12 -28.93
CA PRO A 584 -40.92 -4.47 -28.15
C PRO A 584 -42.17 -4.68 -28.95
#